data_f4389e9b50bcffd7e4dd3803c42e54e0
#
_entry.id   f4389e9b50bcffd7e4dd3803c42e54e0
#
_cell.length_a   1.000
_cell.length_b   1.000
_cell.length_c   1.000
_cell.angle_alpha   90.00
_cell.angle_beta   90.00
_cell.angle_gamma   90.00
#
_symmetry.space_group_name_H-M   'P 1'
#
loop_
_entity.id
_entity.type
_entity.pdbx_description
1 polymer ?
#
loop_
_entity_poly.entity_id
_entity_poly.type
_entity_poly.pdbx_seq_one_letter_code
_entity_poly.pdbx_strand_id
1 'polypeptide(L)'
;LNNKNFELIRHDITFPIYLEVDEIFNFACPASPVHYQNDPVQTIKTCVHGAINMLGLAKRTKAKIIQASTSEIYGDPEIHPQTEQYKGAVSINGPRACYDEGKRCAETLFWDYKRQHNVNVKVVRIFNTYGPRMQKNDGRVVSNFIIQALTNKNITVYGDGKQTRSFCYVDDLVEGILLTMEKKSFPGPVNLGNPVEISIIQLAKEIIEMVGSKSKIINKEL
;
A
#
# COMPACT_ATOMS: atom_id res chain seq x y z
N LEU A 1 8.40 -13.29 16.97
CA LEU A 1 7.28 -14.24 17.02
C LEU A 1 7.16 -14.98 18.37
N ASN A 2 7.92 -14.59 19.41
CA ASN A 2 7.88 -15.26 20.74
C ASN A 2 6.87 -14.62 21.71
N ASN A 3 5.87 -13.92 21.21
CA ASN A 3 4.80 -13.38 22.06
C ASN A 3 3.75 -14.49 22.30
N LYS A 4 3.47 -14.82 23.56
CA LYS A 4 2.46 -15.83 23.94
C LYS A 4 1.03 -15.55 23.47
N ASN A 5 0.76 -14.28 23.11
CA ASN A 5 -0.53 -13.83 22.60
C ASN A 5 -0.56 -13.78 21.07
N PHE A 6 0.46 -14.35 20.39
CA PHE A 6 0.56 -14.35 18.94
C PHE A 6 0.44 -15.78 18.41
N GLU A 7 -0.46 -15.99 17.47
CA GLU A 7 -0.62 -17.23 16.70
C GLU A 7 -0.40 -16.97 15.22
N LEU A 8 0.39 -17.80 14.56
CA LEU A 8 0.63 -17.74 13.12
C LEU A 8 -0.13 -18.84 12.40
N ILE A 9 -1.09 -18.45 11.57
CA ILE A 9 -1.82 -19.36 10.68
C ILE A 9 -1.32 -19.12 9.24
N ARG A 10 -0.75 -20.15 8.60
CA ARG A 10 -0.41 -20.10 7.17
C ARG A 10 -1.65 -20.38 6.35
N HIS A 11 -2.13 -19.37 5.64
CA HIS A 11 -3.34 -19.45 4.85
C HIS A 11 -3.28 -18.53 3.64
N ASP A 12 -3.87 -18.94 2.53
CA ASP A 12 -4.12 -18.07 1.37
C ASP A 12 -5.54 -17.51 1.49
N ILE A 13 -5.67 -16.20 1.64
CA ILE A 13 -6.96 -15.54 1.85
C ILE A 13 -7.90 -15.61 0.65
N THR A 14 -7.45 -16.10 -0.51
CA THR A 14 -8.34 -16.40 -1.65
C THR A 14 -9.28 -17.56 -1.33
N PHE A 15 -9.02 -18.31 -0.26
CA PHE A 15 -9.90 -19.34 0.30
C PHE A 15 -10.51 -18.85 1.62
N PRO A 16 -11.74 -19.30 1.95
CA PRO A 16 -12.38 -18.97 3.23
C PRO A 16 -11.58 -19.46 4.44
N ILE A 17 -11.57 -18.64 5.50
CA ILE A 17 -11.03 -19.01 6.81
C ILE A 17 -12.10 -18.77 7.88
N TYR A 18 -12.13 -19.63 8.91
CA TYR A 18 -13.09 -19.56 10.00
C TYR A 18 -12.36 -19.34 11.32
N LEU A 19 -12.45 -18.12 11.83
CA LEU A 19 -11.84 -17.67 13.09
C LEU A 19 -12.87 -16.87 13.89
N GLU A 20 -12.70 -16.81 15.19
CA GLU A 20 -13.43 -15.85 16.05
C GLU A 20 -12.52 -14.66 16.29
N VAL A 21 -12.94 -13.49 15.81
CA VAL A 21 -12.14 -12.26 15.84
C VAL A 21 -13.04 -11.04 16.01
N ASP A 22 -12.53 -10.00 16.67
CA ASP A 22 -13.21 -8.72 16.91
C ASP A 22 -12.79 -7.66 15.89
N GLU A 23 -11.56 -7.76 15.37
CA GLU A 23 -10.97 -6.81 14.43
C GLU A 23 -10.18 -7.53 13.35
N ILE A 24 -10.29 -7.03 12.12
CA ILE A 24 -9.58 -7.57 10.95
C ILE A 24 -8.82 -6.44 10.27
N PHE A 25 -7.51 -6.60 10.15
CA PHE A 25 -6.64 -5.72 9.34
C PHE A 25 -6.28 -6.44 8.03
N ASN A 26 -7.00 -6.13 6.95
CA ASN A 26 -6.76 -6.78 5.66
C ASN A 26 -5.65 -6.08 4.88
N PHE A 27 -4.42 -6.56 5.06
CA PHE A 27 -3.22 -6.09 4.35
C PHE A 27 -2.71 -7.08 3.29
N ALA A 28 -3.39 -8.19 3.11
CA ALA A 28 -2.94 -9.26 2.24
C ALA A 28 -3.08 -8.87 0.76
N CYS A 29 -1.97 -8.49 0.17
CA CYS A 29 -1.79 -8.32 -1.29
C CYS A 29 -0.32 -8.05 -1.59
N PRO A 30 0.26 -8.58 -2.68
CA PRO A 30 1.53 -8.09 -3.20
C PRO A 30 1.41 -6.59 -3.51
N ALA A 31 2.30 -5.75 -2.98
CA ALA A 31 2.17 -4.30 -3.06
C ALA A 31 3.35 -3.61 -3.77
N SER A 32 4.32 -4.37 -4.25
CA SER A 32 5.41 -3.83 -5.07
C SER A 32 5.25 -4.26 -6.52
N PRO A 33 5.61 -3.39 -7.50
CA PRO A 33 5.49 -3.70 -8.93
C PRO A 33 6.14 -5.03 -9.32
N VAL A 34 7.34 -5.31 -8.80
CA VAL A 34 8.07 -6.56 -9.07
C VAL A 34 7.25 -7.78 -8.64
N HIS A 35 6.55 -7.69 -7.51
CA HIS A 35 5.80 -8.82 -6.97
C HIS A 35 4.43 -8.98 -7.62
N TYR A 36 3.63 -7.90 -7.74
CA TYR A 36 2.28 -8.04 -8.28
C TYR A 36 2.24 -8.27 -9.80
N GLN A 37 3.29 -7.86 -10.53
CA GLN A 37 3.42 -8.16 -11.97
C GLN A 37 3.96 -9.57 -12.24
N ASN A 38 4.61 -10.20 -11.27
CA ASN A 38 5.11 -11.57 -11.43
C ASN A 38 3.96 -12.59 -11.54
N ASP A 39 2.88 -12.38 -10.77
CA ASP A 39 1.64 -13.18 -10.88
C ASP A 39 0.42 -12.24 -10.81
N PRO A 40 0.06 -11.61 -11.94
CA PRO A 40 -1.02 -10.62 -11.97
C PRO A 40 -2.40 -11.24 -11.71
N VAL A 41 -2.61 -12.50 -12.13
CA VAL A 41 -3.89 -13.19 -11.90
C VAL A 41 -4.07 -13.51 -10.41
N GLN A 42 -3.03 -14.00 -9.73
CA GLN A 42 -3.08 -14.23 -8.30
C GLN A 42 -3.23 -12.91 -7.53
N THR A 43 -2.61 -11.84 -8.00
CA THR A 43 -2.74 -10.51 -7.39
C THR A 43 -4.20 -10.04 -7.39
N ILE A 44 -4.89 -10.10 -8.52
CA ILE A 44 -6.30 -9.68 -8.59
C ILE A 44 -7.21 -10.62 -7.78
N LYS A 45 -6.94 -11.93 -7.80
CA LYS A 45 -7.65 -12.89 -6.94
C LYS A 45 -7.50 -12.54 -5.46
N THR A 46 -6.29 -12.24 -5.00
CA THR A 46 -6.03 -11.85 -3.62
C THR A 46 -6.78 -10.58 -3.25
N CYS A 47 -6.81 -9.58 -4.13
CA CYS A 47 -7.58 -8.35 -3.91
C CYS A 47 -9.09 -8.62 -3.81
N VAL A 48 -9.65 -9.40 -4.72
CA VAL A 48 -11.11 -9.58 -4.88
C VAL A 48 -11.63 -10.70 -3.98
N HIS A 49 -11.14 -11.94 -4.18
CA HIS A 49 -11.59 -13.08 -3.38
C HIS A 49 -11.17 -12.93 -1.91
N GLY A 50 -9.94 -12.43 -1.68
CA GLY A 50 -9.49 -12.13 -0.33
C GLY A 50 -10.40 -11.12 0.38
N ALA A 51 -10.80 -10.03 -0.30
CA ALA A 51 -11.75 -9.08 0.26
C ALA A 51 -13.11 -9.73 0.56
N ILE A 52 -13.66 -10.53 -0.36
CA ILE A 52 -14.94 -11.24 -0.17
C ILE A 52 -14.86 -12.16 1.07
N ASN A 53 -13.79 -12.95 1.20
CA ASN A 53 -13.62 -13.89 2.30
C ASN A 53 -13.46 -13.18 3.64
N MET A 54 -12.65 -12.09 3.69
CA MET A 54 -12.46 -11.32 4.92
C MET A 54 -13.72 -10.53 5.30
N LEU A 55 -14.47 -10.02 4.35
CA LEU A 55 -15.78 -9.38 4.60
C LEU A 55 -16.82 -10.40 5.05
N GLY A 56 -16.80 -11.62 4.49
CA GLY A 56 -17.63 -12.74 4.94
C GLY A 56 -17.32 -13.13 6.39
N LEU A 57 -16.04 -13.20 6.77
CA LEU A 57 -15.60 -13.42 8.13
C LEU A 57 -16.07 -12.29 9.05
N ALA A 58 -15.84 -11.02 8.68
CA ALA A 58 -16.27 -9.85 9.44
C ALA A 58 -17.80 -9.83 9.66
N LYS A 59 -18.58 -10.17 8.62
CA LYS A 59 -20.04 -10.29 8.72
C LYS A 59 -20.45 -11.36 9.74
N ARG A 60 -19.81 -12.53 9.70
CA ARG A 60 -20.13 -13.66 10.59
C ARG A 60 -19.80 -13.35 12.04
N THR A 61 -18.61 -12.82 12.30
CA THR A 61 -18.12 -12.54 13.67
C THR A 61 -18.58 -11.18 14.21
N LYS A 62 -19.18 -10.33 13.37
CA LYS A 62 -19.50 -8.91 13.67
C LYS A 62 -18.25 -8.06 13.94
N ALA A 63 -17.09 -8.50 13.45
CA ALA A 63 -15.83 -7.81 13.58
C ALA A 63 -15.82 -6.47 12.83
N LYS A 64 -15.05 -5.51 13.32
CA LYS A 64 -14.61 -4.36 12.53
C LYS A 64 -13.57 -4.82 11.52
N ILE A 65 -13.61 -4.27 10.31
CA ILE A 65 -12.61 -4.61 9.30
C ILE A 65 -12.06 -3.37 8.61
N ILE A 66 -10.73 -3.28 8.48
CA ILE A 66 -10.05 -2.23 7.72
C ILE A 66 -9.40 -2.80 6.47
N GLN A 67 -9.61 -2.13 5.34
CA GLN A 67 -8.97 -2.43 4.05
C GLN A 67 -7.76 -1.54 3.84
N ALA A 68 -6.60 -2.14 3.65
CA ALA A 68 -5.46 -1.46 3.07
C ALA A 68 -5.69 -1.29 1.56
N SER A 69 -6.23 -0.14 1.18
CA SER A 69 -6.23 0.35 -0.18
C SER A 69 -4.95 1.13 -0.46
N THR A 70 -4.87 1.85 -1.54
CA THR A 70 -3.64 2.45 -2.04
C THR A 70 -3.92 3.76 -2.79
N SER A 71 -2.93 4.65 -2.88
CA SER A 71 -2.97 5.80 -3.79
C SER A 71 -3.06 5.39 -5.27
N GLU A 72 -2.68 4.16 -5.61
CA GLU A 72 -2.70 3.66 -6.99
C GLU A 72 -4.13 3.54 -7.57
N ILE A 73 -5.17 3.56 -6.73
CA ILE A 73 -6.57 3.64 -7.17
C ILE A 73 -6.88 4.94 -7.93
N TYR A 74 -6.04 5.94 -7.76
CA TYR A 74 -6.14 7.20 -8.48
C TYR A 74 -5.55 7.14 -9.90
N GLY A 75 -4.74 6.12 -10.19
CA GLY A 75 -4.13 5.89 -11.50
C GLY A 75 -3.13 6.97 -11.87
N ASP A 76 -3.27 7.51 -13.09
CA ASP A 76 -2.52 8.66 -13.59
C ASP A 76 -3.32 9.94 -13.29
N PRO A 77 -3.07 10.61 -12.15
CA PRO A 77 -4.00 11.60 -11.64
C PRO A 77 -3.92 12.93 -12.40
N GLU A 78 -5.08 13.45 -12.75
CA GLU A 78 -5.25 14.79 -13.35
C GLU A 78 -5.35 15.90 -12.28
N ILE A 79 -5.53 15.50 -11.00
CA ILE A 79 -5.69 16.42 -9.86
C ILE A 79 -4.56 16.18 -8.87
N HIS A 80 -3.95 17.30 -8.42
CA HIS A 80 -2.90 17.29 -7.43
C HIS A 80 -3.09 18.41 -6.39
N PRO A 81 -3.04 18.12 -5.09
CA PRO A 81 -3.02 16.79 -4.46
C PRO A 81 -4.34 16.04 -4.64
N GLN A 82 -4.27 14.69 -4.63
CA GLN A 82 -5.47 13.85 -4.77
C GLN A 82 -6.30 13.88 -3.49
N THR A 83 -7.57 14.23 -3.63
CA THR A 83 -8.56 14.16 -2.55
C THR A 83 -9.30 12.83 -2.59
N GLU A 84 -9.91 12.43 -1.48
CA GLU A 84 -10.66 11.17 -1.39
C GLU A 84 -11.89 11.13 -2.32
N GLN A 85 -12.41 12.28 -2.75
CA GLN A 85 -13.54 12.40 -3.69
C GLN A 85 -13.11 12.20 -5.15
N TYR A 86 -11.81 12.28 -5.45
CA TYR A 86 -11.33 12.09 -6.80
C TYR A 86 -11.49 10.63 -7.24
N LYS A 87 -12.12 10.43 -8.40
CA LYS A 87 -12.47 9.09 -8.90
C LYS A 87 -11.29 8.33 -9.51
N GLY A 88 -10.24 9.03 -9.88
CA GLY A 88 -9.05 8.46 -10.50
C GLY A 88 -9.18 8.21 -12.01
N ALA A 89 -8.03 7.96 -12.63
CA ALA A 89 -7.86 7.62 -14.05
C ALA A 89 -6.97 6.37 -14.18
N VAL A 90 -7.57 5.19 -14.00
CA VAL A 90 -6.86 3.91 -14.02
C VAL A 90 -7.02 3.24 -15.38
N SER A 91 -5.91 2.72 -15.93
CA SER A 91 -5.92 1.93 -17.15
C SER A 91 -6.30 0.47 -16.84
N ILE A 92 -7.32 -0.05 -17.55
CA ILE A 92 -7.83 -1.41 -17.34
C ILE A 92 -6.95 -2.50 -17.96
N ASN A 93 -6.04 -2.16 -18.88
CA ASN A 93 -5.21 -3.09 -19.64
C ASN A 93 -3.70 -2.86 -19.47
N GLY A 94 -3.32 -1.95 -18.59
CA GLY A 94 -1.92 -1.69 -18.29
C GLY A 94 -1.28 -2.78 -17.41
N PRO A 95 0.05 -2.83 -17.32
CA PRO A 95 0.77 -3.85 -16.55
C PRO A 95 0.51 -3.76 -15.02
N ARG A 96 -0.07 -2.65 -14.56
CA ARG A 96 -0.43 -2.42 -13.16
C ARG A 96 -1.91 -2.67 -12.87
N ALA A 97 -2.74 -2.86 -13.90
CA ALA A 97 -4.19 -2.98 -13.79
C ALA A 97 -4.63 -4.07 -12.78
N CYS A 98 -3.90 -5.18 -12.69
CA CYS A 98 -4.20 -6.25 -11.74
C CYS A 98 -4.20 -5.77 -10.27
N TYR A 99 -3.34 -4.84 -9.92
CA TYR A 99 -3.25 -4.25 -8.60
C TYR A 99 -4.23 -3.08 -8.45
N ASP A 100 -4.18 -2.13 -9.38
CA ASP A 100 -4.94 -0.88 -9.31
C ASP A 100 -6.45 -1.17 -9.33
N GLU A 101 -6.94 -1.91 -10.33
CA GLU A 101 -8.35 -2.32 -10.42
C GLU A 101 -8.74 -3.35 -9.36
N GLY A 102 -7.83 -4.24 -8.98
CA GLY A 102 -8.06 -5.17 -7.88
C GLY A 102 -8.36 -4.45 -6.56
N LYS A 103 -7.60 -3.39 -6.23
CA LYS A 103 -7.82 -2.55 -5.04
C LYS A 103 -9.08 -1.71 -5.16
N ARG A 104 -9.42 -1.17 -6.34
CA ARG A 104 -10.67 -0.46 -6.59
C ARG A 104 -11.89 -1.38 -6.38
N CYS A 105 -11.84 -2.59 -6.92
CA CYS A 105 -12.87 -3.59 -6.71
C CYS A 105 -13.02 -3.96 -5.23
N ALA A 106 -11.91 -4.12 -4.50
CA ALA A 106 -11.94 -4.37 -3.06
C ALA A 106 -12.64 -3.24 -2.30
N GLU A 107 -12.34 -1.96 -2.60
CA GLU A 107 -13.07 -0.83 -1.99
C GLU A 107 -14.58 -0.90 -2.27
N THR A 108 -14.98 -1.19 -3.52
CA THR A 108 -16.39 -1.34 -3.90
C THR A 108 -17.07 -2.41 -3.05
N LEU A 109 -16.43 -3.59 -2.90
CA LEU A 109 -16.95 -4.67 -2.06
C LEU A 109 -17.13 -4.24 -0.60
N PHE A 110 -16.18 -3.48 -0.02
CA PHE A 110 -16.29 -2.96 1.33
C PHE A 110 -17.52 -2.05 1.50
N TRP A 111 -17.78 -1.15 0.54
CA TRP A 111 -18.95 -0.28 0.56
C TRP A 111 -20.25 -1.06 0.36
N ASP A 112 -20.26 -2.10 -0.48
CA ASP A 112 -21.45 -2.94 -0.71
C ASP A 112 -21.79 -3.79 0.52
N TYR A 113 -20.78 -4.40 1.17
CA TYR A 113 -21.00 -5.13 2.42
C TYR A 113 -21.49 -4.23 3.55
N LYS A 114 -21.01 -2.99 3.61
CA LYS A 114 -21.54 -1.99 4.55
C LYS A 114 -23.00 -1.69 4.26
N ARG A 115 -23.35 -1.39 3.00
CA ARG A 115 -24.73 -1.04 2.60
C ARG A 115 -25.70 -2.20 2.78
N GLN A 116 -25.30 -3.39 2.34
CA GLN A 116 -26.19 -4.55 2.29
C GLN A 116 -26.24 -5.32 3.62
N HIS A 117 -25.14 -5.38 4.34
CA HIS A 117 -24.98 -6.26 5.50
C HIS A 117 -24.62 -5.53 6.79
N ASN A 118 -24.52 -4.20 6.74
CA ASN A 118 -24.14 -3.36 7.89
C ASN A 118 -22.79 -3.78 8.55
N VAL A 119 -21.85 -4.30 7.76
CA VAL A 119 -20.50 -4.61 8.24
C VAL A 119 -19.79 -3.31 8.62
N ASN A 120 -19.11 -3.31 9.75
CA ASN A 120 -18.34 -2.16 10.23
C ASN A 120 -17.00 -2.07 9.48
N VAL A 121 -17.02 -1.45 8.31
CA VAL A 121 -15.87 -1.32 7.43
C VAL A 121 -15.12 -0.01 7.62
N LYS A 122 -13.81 -0.07 7.38
CA LYS A 122 -12.89 1.07 7.25
C LYS A 122 -12.08 0.93 5.98
N VAL A 123 -11.76 2.04 5.33
CA VAL A 123 -10.92 2.05 4.13
C VAL A 123 -9.83 3.10 4.29
N VAL A 124 -8.58 2.70 4.14
CA VAL A 124 -7.41 3.59 4.12
C VAL A 124 -6.69 3.48 2.78
N ARG A 125 -6.41 4.61 2.16
CA ARG A 125 -5.63 4.71 0.92
C ARG A 125 -4.21 5.10 1.26
N ILE A 126 -3.33 4.09 1.24
CA ILE A 126 -1.95 4.22 1.68
C ILE A 126 -1.12 4.81 0.54
N PHE A 127 -0.41 5.90 0.82
CA PHE A 127 0.57 6.49 -0.06
C PHE A 127 1.95 5.88 0.15
N ASN A 128 2.98 6.40 -0.56
CA ASN A 128 4.32 5.82 -0.48
C ASN A 128 4.82 5.78 0.96
N THR A 129 5.11 4.59 1.43
CA THR A 129 5.57 4.34 2.80
C THR A 129 6.95 3.71 2.78
N TYR A 130 7.78 4.11 3.71
CA TYR A 130 9.11 3.55 3.93
C TYR A 130 9.35 3.26 5.41
N GLY A 131 10.33 2.41 5.68
CA GLY A 131 10.71 2.09 7.06
C GLY A 131 11.66 0.92 7.16
N PRO A 132 12.08 0.58 8.38
CA PRO A 132 12.95 -0.57 8.63
C PRO A 132 12.29 -1.88 8.17
N ARG A 133 13.13 -2.86 7.83
CA ARG A 133 12.72 -4.19 7.36
C ARG A 133 12.09 -4.24 5.96
N MET A 134 12.16 -3.14 5.17
CA MET A 134 11.88 -3.25 3.73
C MET A 134 12.83 -4.25 3.08
N GLN A 135 12.31 -5.04 2.14
CA GLN A 135 13.13 -5.99 1.40
C GLN A 135 14.17 -5.26 0.54
N LYS A 136 15.41 -5.82 0.50
CA LYS A 136 16.51 -5.23 -0.29
C LYS A 136 16.18 -5.09 -1.78
N ASN A 137 15.40 -6.04 -2.32
CA ASN A 137 15.02 -6.10 -3.73
C ASN A 137 13.53 -5.73 -3.91
N ASP A 138 13.00 -4.83 -3.08
CA ASP A 138 11.61 -4.40 -3.14
C ASP A 138 11.25 -3.67 -4.44
N GLY A 139 12.25 -3.08 -5.11
CA GLY A 139 12.08 -2.39 -6.38
C GLY A 139 11.62 -0.93 -6.27
N ARG A 140 11.22 -0.46 -5.08
CA ARG A 140 10.81 0.92 -4.86
C ARG A 140 12.00 1.84 -4.62
N VAL A 141 11.83 3.13 -4.92
CA VAL A 141 12.90 4.12 -4.99
C VAL A 141 13.71 4.24 -3.70
N VAL A 142 13.07 4.31 -2.53
CA VAL A 142 13.76 4.50 -1.24
C VAL A 142 14.68 3.32 -0.93
N SER A 143 14.17 2.08 -1.03
CA SER A 143 14.97 0.88 -0.78
C SER A 143 16.11 0.74 -1.79
N ASN A 144 15.86 1.00 -3.07
CA ASN A 144 16.87 0.94 -4.11
C ASN A 144 18.01 1.94 -3.85
N PHE A 145 17.68 3.20 -3.55
CA PHE A 145 18.67 4.25 -3.31
C PHE A 145 19.51 3.95 -2.06
N ILE A 146 18.87 3.49 -0.97
CA ILE A 146 19.59 3.11 0.26
C ILE A 146 20.56 1.97 -0.03
N ILE A 147 20.14 0.91 -0.73
CA ILE A 147 21.02 -0.22 -1.05
C ILE A 147 22.17 0.21 -1.97
N GLN A 148 21.88 1.02 -2.99
CA GLN A 148 22.92 1.55 -3.88
C GLN A 148 23.94 2.38 -3.10
N ALA A 149 23.47 3.29 -2.24
CA ALA A 149 24.36 4.12 -1.40
C ALA A 149 25.20 3.30 -0.44
N LEU A 150 24.62 2.36 0.32
CA LEU A 150 25.32 1.49 1.26
C LEU A 150 26.39 0.61 0.59
N THR A 151 26.18 0.28 -0.68
CA THR A 151 27.12 -0.55 -1.45
C THR A 151 28.07 0.27 -2.34
N ASN A 152 28.06 1.61 -2.21
CA ASN A 152 28.82 2.53 -3.05
C ASN A 152 28.60 2.33 -4.57
N LYS A 153 27.44 1.84 -4.97
CA LYS A 153 27.03 1.75 -6.37
C LYS A 153 26.38 3.10 -6.79
N ASN A 154 26.43 3.41 -8.08
CA ASN A 154 25.76 4.59 -8.58
C ASN A 154 24.26 4.52 -8.30
N ILE A 155 23.68 5.64 -7.82
CA ILE A 155 22.24 5.78 -7.64
C ILE A 155 21.60 6.06 -9.00
N THR A 156 20.69 5.20 -9.39
CA THR A 156 20.00 5.28 -10.69
C THR A 156 18.71 6.09 -10.56
N VAL A 157 18.68 7.26 -11.16
CA VAL A 157 17.50 8.12 -11.27
C VAL A 157 16.92 7.98 -12.67
N TYR A 158 15.64 7.64 -12.80
CA TYR A 158 14.96 7.59 -14.09
C TYR A 158 14.41 8.98 -14.45
N GLY A 159 14.62 9.37 -15.72
CA GLY A 159 14.34 10.71 -16.21
C GLY A 159 15.28 11.75 -15.61
N ASP A 160 14.82 13.00 -15.46
CA ASP A 160 15.60 14.12 -14.90
C ASP A 160 15.57 14.19 -13.35
N GLY A 161 14.77 13.35 -12.70
CA GLY A 161 14.64 13.29 -11.25
C GLY A 161 13.88 14.46 -10.60
N LYS A 162 13.24 15.33 -11.40
CA LYS A 162 12.46 16.47 -10.89
C LYS A 162 11.08 16.06 -10.38
N GLN A 163 10.59 14.89 -10.80
CA GLN A 163 9.30 14.37 -10.31
C GLN A 163 9.32 14.26 -8.78
N THR A 164 8.24 14.73 -8.16
CA THR A 164 8.10 14.74 -6.71
C THR A 164 7.34 13.52 -6.19
N ARG A 165 7.64 13.15 -4.96
CA ARG A 165 6.89 12.13 -4.21
C ARG A 165 6.86 12.54 -2.74
N SER A 166 5.81 12.12 -2.05
CA SER A 166 5.73 12.17 -0.59
C SER A 166 6.03 10.81 -0.02
N PHE A 167 6.76 10.75 1.08
CA PHE A 167 7.12 9.49 1.74
C PHE A 167 6.71 9.54 3.21
N CYS A 168 5.84 8.62 3.61
CA CYS A 168 5.38 8.48 4.99
C CYS A 168 6.25 7.45 5.73
N TYR A 169 6.67 7.77 6.94
CA TYR A 169 7.35 6.80 7.78
C TYR A 169 6.37 5.76 8.31
N VAL A 170 6.82 4.51 8.43
CA VAL A 170 5.94 3.38 8.73
C VAL A 170 5.22 3.51 10.08
N ASP A 171 5.86 4.09 11.10
CA ASP A 171 5.25 4.24 12.42
C ASP A 171 4.09 5.25 12.38
N ASP A 172 4.24 6.35 11.64
CA ASP A 172 3.17 7.34 11.43
C ASP A 172 2.00 6.71 10.65
N LEU A 173 2.31 5.88 9.64
CA LEU A 173 1.28 5.14 8.92
C LEU A 173 0.52 4.17 9.83
N VAL A 174 1.23 3.41 10.66
CA VAL A 174 0.63 2.44 11.59
C VAL A 174 -0.27 3.17 12.59
N GLU A 175 0.16 4.29 13.14
CA GLU A 175 -0.65 5.12 14.03
C GLU A 175 -1.92 5.60 13.31
N GLY A 176 -1.81 6.13 12.09
CA GLY A 176 -2.96 6.55 11.29
C GLY A 176 -3.96 5.42 11.02
N ILE A 177 -3.49 4.21 10.77
CA ILE A 177 -4.33 3.02 10.58
C ILE A 177 -5.07 2.67 11.88
N LEU A 178 -4.39 2.65 13.03
CA LEU A 178 -4.97 2.35 14.32
C LEU A 178 -6.03 3.39 14.72
N LEU A 179 -5.72 4.68 14.58
CA LEU A 179 -6.66 5.77 14.81
C LEU A 179 -7.91 5.66 13.91
N THR A 180 -7.73 5.25 12.64
CA THR A 180 -8.85 5.01 11.73
C THR A 180 -9.70 3.83 12.19
N MET A 181 -9.08 2.74 12.65
CA MET A 181 -9.80 1.55 13.16
C MET A 181 -10.64 1.88 14.41
N GLU A 182 -10.13 2.72 15.28
CA GLU A 182 -10.81 3.11 16.53
C GLU A 182 -11.96 4.11 16.30
N LYS A 183 -11.92 4.89 15.22
CA LYS A 183 -12.90 5.95 14.96
C LYS A 183 -14.29 5.37 14.69
N LYS A 184 -15.24 5.59 15.58
CA LYS A 184 -16.57 4.95 15.56
C LYS A 184 -17.41 5.29 14.33
N SER A 185 -17.46 6.56 13.92
CA SER A 185 -18.41 7.05 12.90
C SER A 185 -17.78 7.38 11.54
N PHE A 186 -16.54 6.96 11.30
CA PHE A 186 -15.82 7.30 10.08
C PHE A 186 -15.37 6.03 9.34
N PRO A 187 -16.07 5.63 8.27
CA PRO A 187 -15.68 4.45 7.49
C PRO A 187 -14.51 4.72 6.52
N GLY A 188 -14.18 5.98 6.28
CA GLY A 188 -13.27 6.41 5.22
C GLY A 188 -14.01 6.73 3.90
N PRO A 189 -13.33 6.65 2.75
CA PRO A 189 -11.90 6.41 2.66
C PRO A 189 -11.10 7.57 3.27
N VAL A 190 -9.88 7.30 3.69
CA VAL A 190 -8.93 8.31 4.12
C VAL A 190 -7.57 8.10 3.47
N ASN A 191 -7.01 9.16 2.92
CA ASN A 191 -5.64 9.16 2.42
C ASN A 191 -4.66 9.20 3.61
N LEU A 192 -3.79 8.20 3.70
CA LEU A 192 -2.73 8.16 4.70
C LEU A 192 -1.38 8.31 4.00
N GLY A 193 -0.67 9.39 4.33
CA GLY A 193 0.61 9.73 3.74
C GLY A 193 1.24 10.94 4.40
N ASN A 194 2.35 11.42 3.85
CA ASN A 194 3.02 12.64 4.28
C ASN A 194 2.67 13.77 3.28
N PRO A 195 2.22 14.95 3.73
CA PRO A 195 1.93 16.07 2.84
C PRO A 195 3.17 16.75 2.24
N VAL A 196 4.37 16.48 2.79
CA VAL A 196 5.61 17.12 2.33
C VAL A 196 6.17 16.34 1.13
N GLU A 197 6.36 17.05 0.02
CA GLU A 197 6.93 16.49 -1.20
C GLU A 197 8.44 16.68 -1.27
N ILE A 198 9.11 15.72 -1.87
CA ILE A 198 10.54 15.76 -2.18
C ILE A 198 10.76 15.31 -3.62
N SER A 199 11.66 15.96 -4.36
CA SER A 199 12.06 15.48 -5.67
C SER A 199 12.93 14.22 -5.57
N ILE A 200 12.86 13.35 -6.58
CA ILE A 200 13.65 12.12 -6.59
C ILE A 200 15.16 12.41 -6.58
N ILE A 201 15.59 13.48 -7.24
CA ILE A 201 16.99 13.92 -7.22
C ILE A 201 17.42 14.40 -5.81
N GLN A 202 16.53 15.10 -5.10
CA GLN A 202 16.80 15.54 -3.74
C GLN A 202 16.90 14.38 -2.78
N LEU A 203 15.96 13.42 -2.86
CA LEU A 203 15.99 12.18 -2.09
C LEU A 203 17.31 11.42 -2.27
N ALA A 204 17.80 11.33 -3.52
CA ALA A 204 19.07 10.66 -3.81
C ALA A 204 20.25 11.36 -3.13
N LYS A 205 20.30 12.69 -3.15
CA LYS A 205 21.34 13.49 -2.50
C LYS A 205 21.32 13.30 -0.98
N GLU A 206 20.15 13.39 -0.37
CA GLU A 206 20.00 13.21 1.08
C GLU A 206 20.43 11.81 1.53
N ILE A 207 20.07 10.76 0.78
CA ILE A 207 20.50 9.39 1.11
C ILE A 207 22.03 9.25 1.00
N ILE A 208 22.66 9.82 -0.04
CA ILE A 208 24.12 9.79 -0.19
C ILE A 208 24.79 10.47 1.01
N GLU A 209 24.30 11.64 1.39
CA GLU A 209 24.84 12.40 2.51
C GLU A 209 24.67 11.65 3.84
N MET A 210 23.44 11.18 4.15
CA MET A 210 23.14 10.44 5.38
C MET A 210 23.98 9.16 5.55
N VAL A 211 24.26 8.48 4.44
CA VAL A 211 25.04 7.22 4.43
C VAL A 211 26.54 7.50 4.41
N GLY A 212 26.97 8.72 4.08
CA GLY A 212 28.39 9.04 3.80
C GLY A 212 28.92 8.28 2.58
N SER A 213 28.08 8.06 1.57
CA SER A 213 28.40 7.23 0.41
C SER A 213 29.23 7.97 -0.64
N LYS A 214 30.08 7.23 -1.36
CA LYS A 214 30.81 7.71 -2.55
C LYS A 214 30.01 7.55 -3.85
N SER A 215 28.75 7.15 -3.76
CA SER A 215 27.86 6.92 -4.91
C SER A 215 27.68 8.20 -5.73
N LYS A 216 27.67 8.05 -7.05
CA LYS A 216 27.27 9.13 -7.98
C LYS A 216 25.85 8.93 -8.43
N ILE A 217 25.15 10.01 -8.71
CA ILE A 217 23.82 9.96 -9.33
C ILE A 217 24.00 9.83 -10.83
N ILE A 218 23.34 8.85 -11.42
CA ILE A 218 23.29 8.65 -12.88
C ILE A 218 21.83 8.64 -13.34
N ASN A 219 21.57 9.38 -14.40
CA ASN A 219 20.25 9.39 -15.03
C ASN A 219 20.14 8.25 -16.04
N LYS A 220 18.96 7.62 -16.11
CA LYS A 220 18.58 6.65 -17.13
C LYS A 220 17.28 7.10 -17.79
N GLU A 221 17.10 6.71 -19.03
CA GLU A 221 15.82 6.88 -19.73
C GLU A 221 14.70 6.10 -19.00
N LEU A 222 13.48 6.64 -19.10
CA LEU A 222 12.27 6.05 -18.53
C LEU A 222 11.84 4.81 -19.35
#